data_b6807804b50c9a25e32094402ab7c39d
#
_entry.id   b6807804b50c9a25e32094402ab7c39d
#
_cell.length_a   1.000
_cell.length_b   1.000
_cell.length_c   1.000
_cell.angle_alpha   90.00
_cell.angle_beta   90.00
_cell.angle_gamma   90.00
#
_symmetry.space_group_name_H-M   'P 1'
#
loop_
_entity.id
_entity.type
_entity.pdbx_description
1 polymer ?
#
loop_
_entity_poly.entity_id
_entity_poly.type
_entity_poly.pdbx_seq_one_letter_code
_entity_poly.pdbx_strand_id
1 'polypeptide(L)'
;MRLRPSRRPIAASPAFMLLAAFAISTGRASAQSAPASPAPPHNYTQADVDFMQGMIIHHAQAVVMSEWAPTHGASPAVQTVCKRIAISQRDEIRLMQSWLQERHLAAPDPLHMRTKQSGPIHDRSKIGMPGMDMVDYPMIMKGMLTPAQMRQLDAARGMAFDTLYLTGMIGHHEGALDMVAMLFSSPGGGQQPDVSALATDIDAGQRAEIARMQALLNTLTASHAK
;
A
#
# COMPACT_ATOMS: atom_id res chain seq x y z
N MET A 1 -27.94 -34.90 69.01
CA MET A 1 -27.56 -36.19 69.57
C MET A 1 -26.10 -36.48 69.19
N ARG A 2 -25.28 -36.48 70.22
CA ARG A 2 -23.80 -36.67 70.09
C ARG A 2 -23.53 -38.17 69.87
N LEU A 3 -22.45 -38.49 69.18
CA LEU A 3 -21.53 -39.57 69.55
C LEU A 3 -20.23 -39.50 68.67
N ARG A 4 -19.12 -39.18 69.34
CA ARG A 4 -17.74 -39.61 69.09
C ARG A 4 -17.53 -40.93 69.87
N PRO A 5 -16.38 -41.58 69.84
CA PRO A 5 -15.23 -41.74 68.95
C PRO A 5 -14.77 -43.22 68.86
N SER A 6 -13.79 -43.54 68.03
CA SER A 6 -12.79 -44.53 68.51
C SER A 6 -11.47 -44.41 67.73
N ARG A 7 -10.43 -44.09 68.51
CA ARG A 7 -9.01 -44.27 68.13
C ARG A 7 -8.63 -45.74 68.33
N ARG A 8 -7.78 -46.27 67.48
CA ARG A 8 -6.87 -47.39 67.77
C ARG A 8 -5.52 -47.21 67.09
N PRO A 9 -4.43 -47.74 67.72
CA PRO A 9 -3.12 -47.20 67.61
C PRO A 9 -2.11 -48.01 66.77
N ILE A 10 -1.13 -47.33 66.30
CA ILE A 10 0.33 -47.60 66.17
C ILE A 10 0.78 -49.06 66.16
N ALA A 11 1.46 -49.46 65.11
CA ALA A 11 2.54 -50.42 65.17
C ALA A 11 3.71 -49.92 64.29
N ALA A 12 4.82 -49.61 64.96
CA ALA A 12 6.08 -49.34 64.34
C ALA A 12 6.83 -50.66 64.10
N SER A 13 7.55 -50.74 63.04
CA SER A 13 8.68 -51.69 62.89
C SER A 13 9.66 -51.25 61.79
N PRO A 14 10.92 -51.64 61.87
CA PRO A 14 12.04 -50.77 61.57
C PRO A 14 12.71 -51.03 60.23
N ALA A 15 13.43 -49.98 59.82
CA ALA A 15 14.61 -49.87 59.00
C ALA A 15 15.12 -51.08 58.20
N PHE A 16 15.23 -50.87 56.89
CA PHE A 16 16.32 -51.41 56.11
C PHE A 16 16.84 -50.33 55.18
N MET A 17 18.05 -49.89 55.50
CA MET A 17 18.80 -48.89 54.75
C MET A 17 19.46 -49.63 53.55
N LEU A 18 19.00 -49.35 52.35
CA LEU A 18 19.71 -49.73 51.13
C LEU A 18 20.12 -48.42 50.43
N LEU A 19 21.39 -48.10 50.50
CA LEU A 19 22.03 -47.06 49.71
C LEU A 19 22.08 -47.55 48.25
N ALA A 20 21.19 -47.00 47.41
CA ALA A 20 21.33 -47.08 45.97
C ALA A 20 21.91 -45.75 45.46
N ALA A 21 23.15 -45.77 45.00
CA ALA A 21 23.79 -44.66 44.33
C ALA A 21 23.06 -44.38 43.01
N PHE A 22 22.30 -43.32 42.96
CA PHE A 22 21.64 -42.86 41.70
C PHE A 22 22.64 -41.94 40.98
N ALA A 23 23.25 -42.48 39.91
CA ALA A 23 24.04 -41.70 38.99
C ALA A 23 23.09 -40.72 38.27
N ILE A 24 23.18 -39.42 38.57
CA ILE A 24 22.47 -38.36 37.88
C ILE A 24 23.14 -38.18 36.50
N SER A 25 22.59 -38.86 35.51
CA SER A 25 22.90 -38.57 34.11
C SER A 25 22.19 -37.27 33.74
N THR A 26 22.95 -36.18 33.64
CA THR A 26 22.45 -34.90 33.10
C THR A 26 22.29 -35.02 31.59
N GLY A 27 21.23 -35.69 31.16
CA GLY A 27 20.77 -35.69 29.80
C GLY A 27 20.30 -34.27 29.44
N ARG A 28 21.13 -33.58 28.65
CA ARG A 28 20.74 -32.28 28.05
C ARG A 28 19.61 -32.56 27.08
N ALA A 29 18.39 -32.34 27.52
CA ALA A 29 17.20 -32.38 26.64
C ALA A 29 17.34 -31.24 25.63
N SER A 30 17.74 -31.60 24.41
CA SER A 30 17.62 -30.70 23.26
C SER A 30 16.11 -30.44 23.09
N ALA A 31 15.67 -29.23 23.41
CA ALA A 31 14.34 -28.79 23.09
C ALA A 31 14.21 -28.76 21.54
N GLN A 32 13.69 -29.84 20.97
CA GLN A 32 13.24 -29.84 19.58
C GLN A 32 12.07 -28.85 19.51
N SER A 33 12.32 -27.72 18.85
CA SER A 33 11.25 -26.77 18.49
C SER A 33 10.21 -27.55 17.70
N ALA A 34 8.99 -27.63 18.22
CA ALA A 34 7.89 -28.19 17.48
C ALA A 34 7.80 -27.45 16.13
N PRO A 35 7.52 -28.15 15.01
CA PRO A 35 7.30 -27.48 13.74
C PRO A 35 6.17 -26.46 13.94
N ALA A 36 6.42 -25.20 13.53
CA ALA A 36 5.40 -24.16 13.58
C ALA A 36 4.16 -24.67 12.84
N SER A 37 3.00 -24.57 13.48
CA SER A 37 1.73 -24.85 12.80
C SER A 37 1.71 -24.08 11.48
N PRO A 38 1.31 -24.69 10.37
CA PRO A 38 1.15 -23.97 9.12
C PRO A 38 0.22 -22.79 9.38
N ALA A 39 0.66 -21.59 8.97
CA ALA A 39 -0.17 -20.40 9.04
C ALA A 39 -1.51 -20.68 8.35
N PRO A 40 -2.64 -20.17 8.86
CA PRO A 40 -3.93 -20.37 8.19
C PRO A 40 -3.80 -19.92 6.73
N PRO A 41 -4.47 -20.60 5.79
CA PRO A 41 -4.39 -20.23 4.39
C PRO A 41 -4.80 -18.76 4.25
N HIS A 42 -3.91 -17.96 3.66
CA HIS A 42 -4.21 -16.57 3.38
C HIS A 42 -5.38 -16.53 2.39
N ASN A 43 -6.38 -15.72 2.67
CA ASN A 43 -7.54 -15.55 1.81
C ASN A 43 -7.31 -14.54 0.66
N TYR A 44 -6.05 -14.14 0.41
CA TYR A 44 -5.63 -13.23 -0.65
C TYR A 44 -4.55 -13.89 -1.53
N THR A 45 -4.40 -13.41 -2.74
CA THR A 45 -3.43 -13.89 -3.73
C THR A 45 -2.23 -12.94 -3.83
N GLN A 46 -1.16 -13.37 -4.49
CA GLN A 46 -0.05 -12.48 -4.83
C GLN A 46 -0.50 -11.34 -5.75
N ALA A 47 -1.47 -11.59 -6.66
CA ALA A 47 -2.04 -10.56 -7.52
C ALA A 47 -2.72 -9.43 -6.72
N ASP A 48 -3.38 -9.76 -5.60
CA ASP A 48 -3.96 -8.75 -4.71
C ASP A 48 -2.88 -7.90 -4.05
N VAL A 49 -1.79 -8.53 -3.61
CA VAL A 49 -0.64 -7.83 -3.00
C VAL A 49 0.04 -6.90 -4.02
N ASP A 50 0.32 -7.41 -5.21
CA ASP A 50 0.96 -6.67 -6.30
C ASP A 50 0.11 -5.47 -6.73
N PHE A 51 -1.23 -5.66 -6.80
CA PHE A 51 -2.18 -4.59 -7.08
C PHE A 51 -2.12 -3.51 -6.00
N MET A 52 -2.22 -3.87 -4.73
CA MET A 52 -2.20 -2.90 -3.62
C MET A 52 -0.88 -2.12 -3.58
N GLN A 53 0.26 -2.81 -3.67
CA GLN A 53 1.58 -2.17 -3.64
C GLN A 53 1.82 -1.29 -4.87
N GLY A 54 1.48 -1.78 -6.05
CA GLY A 54 1.65 -1.05 -7.30
C GLY A 54 0.74 0.18 -7.36
N MET A 55 -0.53 0.05 -6.98
CA MET A 55 -1.49 1.15 -7.04
C MET A 55 -1.16 2.28 -6.04
N ILE A 56 -0.57 1.97 -4.87
CA ILE A 56 -0.02 2.99 -3.96
C ILE A 56 1.01 3.86 -4.67
N ILE A 57 1.95 3.25 -5.39
CA ILE A 57 3.01 3.97 -6.11
C ILE A 57 2.43 4.78 -7.25
N HIS A 58 1.51 4.18 -8.00
CA HIS A 58 0.81 4.83 -9.09
C HIS A 58 0.06 6.08 -8.61
N HIS A 59 -0.79 5.96 -7.62
CA HIS A 59 -1.54 7.06 -7.02
C HIS A 59 -0.65 8.18 -6.45
N ALA A 60 0.48 7.82 -5.86
CA ALA A 60 1.41 8.81 -5.32
C ALA A 60 1.93 9.77 -6.40
N GLN A 61 2.14 9.32 -7.64
CA GLN A 61 2.52 10.20 -8.74
C GLN A 61 1.40 11.20 -9.06
N ALA A 62 0.15 10.75 -9.13
CA ALA A 62 -0.99 11.64 -9.38
C ALA A 62 -1.17 12.69 -8.29
N VAL A 63 -0.95 12.32 -7.01
CA VAL A 63 -0.96 13.26 -5.89
C VAL A 63 0.11 14.33 -6.09
N VAL A 64 1.34 13.94 -6.44
CA VAL A 64 2.44 14.88 -6.72
C VAL A 64 2.10 15.87 -7.82
N MET A 65 1.62 15.37 -8.96
CA MET A 65 1.23 16.20 -10.10
C MET A 65 0.12 17.18 -9.72
N SER A 66 -0.85 16.72 -8.95
CA SER A 66 -2.00 17.54 -8.53
C SER A 66 -1.63 18.63 -7.53
N GLU A 67 -0.63 18.39 -6.68
CA GLU A 67 -0.14 19.37 -5.71
C GLU A 67 0.58 20.56 -6.36
N TRP A 68 1.01 20.46 -7.60
CA TRP A 68 1.64 21.55 -8.32
C TRP A 68 0.67 22.64 -8.79
N ALA A 69 -0.62 22.31 -8.94
CA ALA A 69 -1.61 23.22 -9.51
C ALA A 69 -1.63 24.63 -8.90
N PRO A 70 -1.59 24.83 -7.56
CA PRO A 70 -1.61 26.18 -6.97
C PRO A 70 -0.39 27.02 -7.30
N THR A 71 0.78 26.40 -7.43
CA THR A 71 2.08 27.11 -7.66
C THR A 71 2.41 27.24 -9.14
N HIS A 72 1.72 26.50 -10.00
CA HIS A 72 1.95 26.48 -11.45
C HIS A 72 0.94 27.33 -12.24
N GLY A 73 0.10 28.11 -11.54
CA GLY A 73 -0.86 29.01 -12.19
C GLY A 73 -1.97 28.28 -12.92
N ALA A 74 -2.35 27.08 -12.45
CA ALA A 74 -3.45 26.34 -13.03
C ALA A 74 -4.76 27.15 -12.97
N SER A 75 -5.62 26.98 -13.98
CA SER A 75 -6.96 27.59 -13.99
C SER A 75 -7.82 27.09 -12.82
N PRO A 76 -8.79 27.85 -12.34
CA PRO A 76 -9.66 27.44 -11.22
C PRO A 76 -10.36 26.10 -11.46
N ALA A 77 -10.73 25.80 -12.72
CA ALA A 77 -11.36 24.53 -13.09
C ALA A 77 -10.38 23.36 -12.91
N VAL A 78 -9.14 23.49 -13.39
CA VAL A 78 -8.09 22.48 -13.24
C VAL A 78 -7.67 22.34 -11.78
N GLN A 79 -7.54 23.44 -11.02
CA GLN A 79 -7.26 23.37 -9.58
C GLN A 79 -8.33 22.57 -8.82
N THR A 80 -9.60 22.71 -9.22
CA THR A 80 -10.71 21.94 -8.62
C THR A 80 -10.57 20.44 -8.87
N VAL A 81 -10.19 20.04 -10.09
CA VAL A 81 -9.92 18.65 -10.45
C VAL A 81 -8.71 18.13 -9.68
N CYS A 82 -7.60 18.86 -9.69
CA CYS A 82 -6.39 18.52 -8.96
C CYS A 82 -6.65 18.27 -7.46
N LYS A 83 -7.39 19.18 -6.81
CA LYS A 83 -7.75 19.04 -5.40
C LYS A 83 -8.56 17.78 -5.13
N ARG A 84 -9.55 17.45 -5.99
CA ARG A 84 -10.35 16.23 -5.86
C ARG A 84 -9.48 14.99 -5.99
N ILE A 85 -8.68 14.89 -7.05
CA ILE A 85 -7.79 13.76 -7.31
C ILE A 85 -6.82 13.58 -6.15
N ALA A 86 -6.17 14.65 -5.68
CA ALA A 86 -5.24 14.56 -4.57
C ALA A 86 -5.89 14.07 -3.28
N ILE A 87 -7.15 14.39 -3.01
CA ILE A 87 -7.88 13.93 -1.82
C ILE A 87 -8.24 12.46 -1.98
N SER A 88 -8.96 12.08 -3.05
CA SER A 88 -9.42 10.70 -3.22
C SER A 88 -8.25 9.71 -3.27
N GLN A 89 -7.22 10.01 -4.03
CA GLN A 89 -6.10 9.10 -4.17
C GLN A 89 -5.23 8.98 -2.91
N ARG A 90 -5.16 10.02 -2.06
CA ARG A 90 -4.57 9.85 -0.71
C ARG A 90 -5.40 8.96 0.19
N ASP A 91 -6.73 9.03 0.11
CA ASP A 91 -7.61 8.17 0.89
C ASP A 91 -7.46 6.71 0.44
N GLU A 92 -7.42 6.46 -0.87
CA GLU A 92 -7.18 5.14 -1.44
C GLU A 92 -5.79 4.58 -1.09
N ILE A 93 -4.73 5.41 -1.11
CA ILE A 93 -3.40 5.01 -0.63
C ILE A 93 -3.48 4.52 0.82
N ARG A 94 -4.16 5.27 1.72
CA ARG A 94 -4.30 4.86 3.12
C ARG A 94 -5.05 3.54 3.28
N LEU A 95 -6.12 3.33 2.52
CA LEU A 95 -6.86 2.07 2.53
C LEU A 95 -5.97 0.89 2.10
N MET A 96 -5.23 1.03 1.01
CA MET A 96 -4.30 0.00 0.54
C MET A 96 -3.16 -0.26 1.55
N GLN A 97 -2.61 0.80 2.15
CA GLN A 97 -1.59 0.65 3.20
C GLN A 97 -2.13 -0.08 4.43
N SER A 98 -3.34 0.25 4.89
CA SER A 98 -3.99 -0.45 6.01
C SER A 98 -4.19 -1.93 5.68
N TRP A 99 -4.71 -2.24 4.47
CA TRP A 99 -4.91 -3.61 4.03
C TRP A 99 -3.62 -4.44 4.06
N LEU A 100 -2.51 -3.88 3.58
CA LEU A 100 -1.19 -4.53 3.60
C LEU A 100 -0.67 -4.71 5.04
N GLN A 101 -0.76 -3.67 5.88
CA GLN A 101 -0.27 -3.67 7.25
C GLN A 101 -1.01 -4.69 8.13
N GLU A 102 -2.34 -4.78 8.00
CA GLU A 102 -3.16 -5.78 8.72
C GLU A 102 -2.75 -7.22 8.40
N ARG A 103 -2.12 -7.42 7.25
CA ARG A 103 -1.61 -8.73 6.78
C ARG A 103 -0.10 -8.90 6.98
N HIS A 104 0.53 -7.96 7.68
CA HIS A 104 1.98 -7.90 7.92
C HIS A 104 2.81 -7.91 6.63
N LEU A 105 2.25 -7.32 5.56
CA LEU A 105 2.91 -7.17 4.27
C LEU A 105 3.60 -5.82 4.16
N ALA A 106 4.61 -5.73 3.30
CA ALA A 106 5.28 -4.46 3.01
C ALA A 106 4.29 -3.46 2.40
N ALA A 107 4.12 -2.31 3.06
CA ALA A 107 3.26 -1.22 2.61
C ALA A 107 4.14 -0.04 2.17
N PRO A 108 4.24 0.26 0.86
CA PRO A 108 4.96 1.44 0.38
C PRO A 108 4.41 2.73 1.00
N ASP A 109 5.30 3.67 1.34
CA ASP A 109 4.91 4.98 1.87
C ASP A 109 5.59 6.13 1.09
N PRO A 110 5.25 6.29 -0.21
CA PRO A 110 5.90 7.24 -1.09
C PRO A 110 5.61 8.71 -0.73
N LEU A 111 4.54 8.97 0.01
CA LEU A 111 4.16 10.34 0.39
C LEU A 111 4.97 10.85 1.58
N HIS A 112 5.25 10.01 2.60
CA HIS A 112 6.07 10.38 3.75
C HIS A 112 7.56 10.47 3.44
N MET A 113 8.05 9.71 2.49
CA MET A 113 9.44 9.81 2.04
C MET A 113 9.77 11.20 1.49
N ARG A 114 8.80 11.89 0.90
CA ARG A 114 8.96 13.26 0.40
C ARG A 114 9.05 14.32 1.50
N THR A 115 8.32 14.17 2.60
CA THR A 115 8.30 15.16 3.69
C THR A 115 9.59 15.18 4.50
N LYS A 116 10.32 14.06 4.57
CA LYS A 116 11.61 13.98 5.27
C LYS A 116 12.78 14.63 4.50
N GLN A 117 12.59 14.93 3.22
CA GLN A 117 13.62 15.55 2.36
C GLN A 117 13.36 17.01 2.01
N SER A 118 12.50 17.72 2.73
CA SER A 118 12.26 19.16 2.56
C SER A 118 13.40 20.01 3.12
N GLY A 119 14.64 19.70 2.72
CA GLY A 119 15.74 20.64 2.69
C GLY A 119 15.70 21.44 1.38
N PRO A 120 16.40 22.58 1.25
CA PRO A 120 16.42 23.36 0.03
C PRO A 120 16.90 22.49 -1.13
N ILE A 121 16.01 22.27 -2.12
CA ILE A 121 16.28 21.44 -3.30
C ILE A 121 17.24 22.22 -4.22
N HIS A 122 18.55 22.05 -4.02
CA HIS A 122 19.57 22.59 -4.92
C HIS A 122 19.98 21.62 -6.03
N ASP A 123 19.47 20.40 -6.04
CA ASP A 123 19.76 19.42 -7.10
C ASP A 123 18.47 18.85 -7.69
N ARG A 124 17.95 19.51 -8.72
CA ARG A 124 16.77 19.08 -9.49
C ARG A 124 17.04 17.87 -10.40
N SER A 125 18.27 17.37 -10.45
CA SER A 125 18.62 16.19 -11.27
C SER A 125 18.17 14.87 -10.67
N LYS A 126 17.73 14.87 -9.41
CA LYS A 126 17.25 13.69 -8.66
C LYS A 126 15.75 13.76 -8.35
N ILE A 127 14.92 14.08 -9.35
CA ILE A 127 13.49 13.83 -9.25
C ILE A 127 13.24 12.35 -9.62
N GLY A 128 13.91 11.45 -8.90
CA GLY A 128 13.46 10.12 -8.60
C GLY A 128 12.77 10.20 -7.25
N MET A 129 11.78 9.39 -6.98
CA MET A 129 11.19 9.29 -5.64
C MET A 129 12.31 8.97 -4.65
N PRO A 130 12.61 9.83 -3.63
CA PRO A 130 13.73 9.60 -2.74
C PRO A 130 13.45 8.36 -1.90
N GLY A 131 14.35 7.36 -1.98
CA GLY A 131 14.24 6.11 -1.24
C GLY A 131 13.57 4.95 -1.98
N MET A 132 13.09 5.18 -3.21
CA MET A 132 12.86 4.13 -4.20
C MET A 132 13.90 4.34 -5.29
N ASP A 133 14.93 3.51 -5.31
CA ASP A 133 15.70 3.33 -6.52
C ASP A 133 14.71 2.85 -7.58
N MET A 134 14.50 3.68 -8.62
CA MET A 134 13.67 3.30 -9.78
C MET A 134 14.21 2.02 -10.46
N VAL A 135 15.31 1.49 -9.95
CA VAL A 135 15.97 0.26 -10.36
C VAL A 135 15.24 -0.98 -9.81
N ASP A 136 14.53 -0.86 -8.68
CA ASP A 136 13.79 -1.98 -8.07
C ASP A 136 12.33 -2.11 -8.55
N TYR A 137 11.81 -1.11 -9.26
CA TYR A 137 10.58 -1.20 -10.04
C TYR A 137 10.93 -1.09 -11.54
N PRO A 138 11.31 -2.19 -12.20
CA PRO A 138 11.84 -2.17 -13.57
C PRO A 138 10.78 -1.87 -14.63
N MET A 139 9.55 -1.56 -14.25
CA MET A 139 8.52 -1.11 -15.16
C MET A 139 7.93 0.21 -14.70
N ILE A 140 8.09 1.26 -15.49
CA ILE A 140 7.16 2.39 -15.48
C ILE A 140 5.78 1.76 -15.67
N MET A 141 4.96 1.75 -14.61
CA MET A 141 3.61 1.20 -14.71
C MET A 141 2.85 1.96 -15.79
N LYS A 142 2.02 1.24 -16.51
CA LYS A 142 1.28 1.82 -17.65
C LYS A 142 0.55 3.10 -17.19
N GLY A 143 0.63 4.13 -18.01
CA GLY A 143 0.02 5.43 -17.72
C GLY A 143 0.86 6.38 -16.86
N MET A 144 1.83 5.91 -16.07
CA MET A 144 2.70 6.81 -15.31
C MET A 144 3.52 7.71 -16.23
N LEU A 145 3.67 8.97 -15.83
CA LEU A 145 4.55 9.90 -16.52
C LEU A 145 6.02 9.51 -16.29
N THR A 146 6.77 9.52 -17.37
CA THR A 146 8.23 9.35 -17.29
C THR A 146 8.89 10.52 -16.55
N PRO A 147 10.13 10.36 -16.05
CA PRO A 147 10.85 11.46 -15.43
C PRO A 147 11.00 12.71 -16.33
N ALA A 148 11.09 12.50 -17.67
CA ALA A 148 11.14 13.61 -18.62
C ALA A 148 9.80 14.35 -18.70
N GLN A 149 8.69 13.64 -18.77
CA GLN A 149 7.33 14.22 -18.76
C GLN A 149 7.02 14.92 -17.42
N MET A 150 7.44 14.34 -16.30
CA MET A 150 7.29 15.00 -14.98
C MET A 150 8.06 16.32 -14.93
N ARG A 151 9.30 16.37 -15.43
CA ARG A 151 10.06 17.64 -15.53
C ARG A 151 9.38 18.65 -16.46
N GLN A 152 8.81 18.20 -17.58
CA GLN A 152 8.09 19.06 -18.51
C GLN A 152 6.84 19.67 -17.83
N LEU A 153 6.09 18.88 -17.08
CA LEU A 153 4.94 19.36 -16.34
C LEU A 153 5.34 20.33 -15.22
N ASP A 154 6.39 20.03 -14.46
CA ASP A 154 6.91 20.91 -13.39
C ASP A 154 7.46 22.25 -13.94
N ALA A 155 7.95 22.26 -15.15
CA ALA A 155 8.40 23.50 -15.81
C ALA A 155 7.23 24.33 -16.39
N ALA A 156 6.08 23.74 -16.67
CA ALA A 156 4.95 24.39 -17.32
C ALA A 156 4.20 25.32 -16.35
N ARG A 157 3.56 26.38 -16.90
CA ARG A 157 2.75 27.33 -16.12
C ARG A 157 1.48 27.70 -16.89
N GLY A 158 0.45 28.10 -16.12
CA GLY A 158 -0.82 28.55 -16.68
C GLY A 158 -1.43 27.49 -17.56
N MET A 159 -1.85 27.89 -18.75
CA MET A 159 -2.51 27.00 -19.71
C MET A 159 -1.61 25.86 -20.21
N ALA A 160 -0.32 26.05 -20.33
CA ALA A 160 0.60 24.97 -20.69
C ALA A 160 0.62 23.89 -19.61
N PHE A 161 0.56 24.30 -18.35
CA PHE A 161 0.39 23.36 -17.23
C PHE A 161 -0.96 22.64 -17.31
N ASP A 162 -2.06 23.36 -17.50
CA ASP A 162 -3.40 22.79 -17.59
C ASP A 162 -3.49 21.70 -18.67
N THR A 163 -2.99 22.00 -19.86
CA THR A 163 -3.01 21.06 -20.99
C THR A 163 -2.16 19.81 -20.72
N LEU A 164 -0.93 19.99 -20.24
CA LEU A 164 -0.03 18.88 -19.93
C LEU A 164 -0.55 18.04 -18.77
N TYR A 165 -1.08 18.68 -17.72
CA TYR A 165 -1.67 18.00 -16.58
C TYR A 165 -2.88 17.15 -17.00
N LEU A 166 -3.85 17.75 -17.70
CA LEU A 166 -5.05 17.01 -18.11
C LEU A 166 -4.70 15.84 -19.04
N THR A 167 -3.86 16.07 -20.03
CA THR A 167 -3.44 15.02 -20.97
C THR A 167 -2.69 13.90 -20.24
N GLY A 168 -1.72 14.26 -19.40
CA GLY A 168 -0.94 13.30 -18.65
C GLY A 168 -1.77 12.52 -17.64
N MET A 169 -2.69 13.20 -16.94
CA MET A 169 -3.52 12.59 -15.91
C MET A 169 -4.61 11.67 -16.51
N ILE A 170 -5.14 11.98 -17.69
CA ILE A 170 -6.03 11.07 -18.42
C ILE A 170 -5.31 9.74 -18.70
N GLY A 171 -4.12 9.79 -19.31
CA GLY A 171 -3.35 8.58 -19.58
C GLY A 171 -2.92 7.83 -18.31
N HIS A 172 -2.65 8.57 -17.24
CA HIS A 172 -2.34 8.00 -15.91
C HIS A 172 -3.56 7.21 -15.38
N HIS A 173 -4.75 7.77 -15.45
CA HIS A 173 -5.99 7.11 -15.03
C HIS A 173 -6.33 5.89 -15.90
N GLU A 174 -6.11 5.96 -17.20
CA GLU A 174 -6.24 4.79 -18.09
C GLU A 174 -5.29 3.65 -17.66
N GLY A 175 -4.08 3.99 -17.24
CA GLY A 175 -3.13 3.02 -16.67
C GLY A 175 -3.66 2.35 -15.39
N ALA A 176 -4.32 3.09 -14.51
CA ALA A 176 -4.96 2.54 -13.31
C ALA A 176 -6.09 1.55 -13.67
N LEU A 177 -6.92 1.87 -14.69
CA LEU A 177 -7.96 0.96 -15.19
C LEU A 177 -7.35 -0.35 -15.72
N ASP A 178 -6.22 -0.28 -16.42
CA ASP A 178 -5.50 -1.47 -16.87
C ASP A 178 -4.98 -2.32 -15.69
N MET A 179 -4.51 -1.69 -14.62
CA MET A 179 -4.08 -2.41 -13.39
C MET A 179 -5.26 -3.12 -12.73
N VAL A 180 -6.44 -2.50 -12.66
CA VAL A 180 -7.68 -3.13 -12.18
C VAL A 180 -8.06 -4.32 -13.07
N ALA A 181 -8.03 -4.15 -14.39
CA ALA A 181 -8.32 -5.24 -15.33
C ALA A 181 -7.34 -6.40 -15.18
N MET A 182 -6.05 -6.10 -14.95
CA MET A 182 -5.01 -7.11 -14.72
C MET A 182 -5.26 -7.88 -13.42
N LEU A 183 -5.66 -7.20 -12.34
CA LEU A 183 -6.04 -7.84 -11.08
C LEU A 183 -7.16 -8.87 -11.32
N PHE A 184 -8.27 -8.44 -11.91
CA PHE A 184 -9.44 -9.31 -12.11
C PHE A 184 -9.22 -10.42 -13.16
N SER A 185 -8.24 -10.27 -14.06
CA SER A 185 -7.84 -11.33 -15.00
C SER A 185 -6.85 -12.34 -14.41
N SER A 186 -6.24 -12.02 -13.26
CA SER A 186 -5.29 -12.89 -12.59
C SER A 186 -6.01 -14.03 -11.86
N PRO A 187 -5.47 -15.27 -11.87
CA PRO A 187 -6.09 -16.40 -11.17
C PRO A 187 -6.33 -16.11 -9.67
N GLY A 188 -7.59 -16.03 -9.26
CA GLY A 188 -7.98 -15.73 -7.88
C GLY A 188 -7.81 -14.28 -7.44
N GLY A 189 -7.31 -13.38 -8.31
CA GLY A 189 -7.16 -11.97 -8.00
C GLY A 189 -8.51 -11.26 -7.88
N GLY A 190 -8.61 -10.32 -6.93
CA GLY A 190 -9.81 -9.53 -6.69
C GLY A 190 -11.00 -10.32 -6.15
N GLN A 191 -10.80 -11.56 -5.66
CA GLN A 191 -11.90 -12.38 -5.11
C GLN A 191 -12.19 -12.03 -3.63
N GLN A 192 -11.25 -11.43 -2.94
CA GLN A 192 -11.46 -10.98 -1.57
C GLN A 192 -12.39 -9.75 -1.55
N PRO A 193 -13.43 -9.72 -0.69
CA PRO A 193 -14.46 -8.66 -0.75
C PRO A 193 -13.92 -7.23 -0.66
N ASP A 194 -12.96 -6.97 0.23
CA ASP A 194 -12.33 -5.65 0.40
C ASP A 194 -11.45 -5.27 -0.79
N VAL A 195 -10.71 -6.21 -1.39
CA VAL A 195 -9.93 -5.98 -2.60
C VAL A 195 -10.86 -5.69 -3.78
N SER A 196 -11.91 -6.52 -3.94
CA SER A 196 -12.90 -6.37 -4.99
C SER A 196 -13.62 -5.03 -4.91
N ALA A 197 -14.06 -4.64 -3.71
CA ALA A 197 -14.74 -3.37 -3.49
C ALA A 197 -13.83 -2.19 -3.84
N LEU A 198 -12.61 -2.16 -3.28
CA LEU A 198 -11.66 -1.07 -3.53
C LEU A 198 -11.31 -0.97 -5.03
N ALA A 199 -11.01 -2.10 -5.68
CA ALA A 199 -10.66 -2.09 -7.11
C ALA A 199 -11.84 -1.60 -7.98
N THR A 200 -13.08 -1.98 -7.62
CA THR A 200 -14.30 -1.51 -8.31
C THR A 200 -14.53 -0.01 -8.09
N ASP A 201 -14.32 0.48 -6.88
CA ASP A 201 -14.45 1.91 -6.56
C ASP A 201 -13.39 2.74 -7.30
N ILE A 202 -12.14 2.25 -7.37
CA ILE A 202 -11.07 2.86 -8.18
C ILE A 202 -11.48 2.90 -9.66
N ASP A 203 -11.95 1.78 -10.23
CA ASP A 203 -12.40 1.75 -11.66
C ASP A 203 -13.48 2.81 -11.93
N ALA A 204 -14.52 2.84 -11.12
CA ALA A 204 -15.63 3.78 -11.28
C ALA A 204 -15.18 5.24 -11.12
N GLY A 205 -14.36 5.53 -10.10
CA GLY A 205 -13.81 6.86 -9.83
C GLY A 205 -12.92 7.35 -10.97
N GLN A 206 -11.99 6.52 -11.42
CA GLN A 206 -11.04 6.85 -12.51
C GLN A 206 -11.77 7.14 -13.82
N ARG A 207 -12.79 6.34 -14.19
CA ARG A 207 -13.62 6.60 -15.40
C ARG A 207 -14.35 7.94 -15.30
N ALA A 208 -14.92 8.25 -14.15
CA ALA A 208 -15.62 9.52 -13.94
C ALA A 208 -14.66 10.72 -13.99
N GLU A 209 -13.43 10.57 -13.52
CA GLU A 209 -12.41 11.61 -13.58
C GLU A 209 -11.86 11.80 -14.99
N ILE A 210 -11.62 10.73 -15.76
CA ILE A 210 -11.27 10.80 -17.18
C ILE A 210 -12.31 11.60 -17.94
N ALA A 211 -13.60 11.30 -17.79
CA ALA A 211 -14.66 12.01 -18.49
C ALA A 211 -14.67 13.51 -18.17
N ARG A 212 -14.46 13.88 -16.90
CA ARG A 212 -14.37 15.29 -16.49
C ARG A 212 -13.14 15.99 -17.05
N MET A 213 -11.97 15.35 -17.01
CA MET A 213 -10.73 15.90 -17.55
C MET A 213 -10.80 16.06 -19.07
N GLN A 214 -11.39 15.11 -19.78
CA GLN A 214 -11.58 15.19 -21.21
C GLN A 214 -12.50 16.36 -21.60
N ALA A 215 -13.59 16.59 -20.86
CA ALA A 215 -14.48 17.73 -21.07
C ALA A 215 -13.76 19.07 -20.87
N LEU A 216 -12.93 19.18 -19.82
CA LEU A 216 -12.11 20.38 -19.60
C LEU A 216 -11.07 20.58 -20.70
N LEU A 217 -10.37 19.55 -21.11
CA LEU A 217 -9.35 19.62 -22.16
C LEU A 217 -10.00 20.08 -23.48
N ASN A 218 -11.16 19.55 -23.83
CA ASN A 218 -11.90 19.97 -25.04
C ASN A 218 -12.29 21.46 -24.96
N THR A 219 -12.67 21.95 -23.78
CA THR A 219 -13.02 23.37 -23.57
C THR A 219 -11.81 24.28 -23.76
N LEU A 220 -10.63 23.88 -23.22
CA LEU A 220 -9.38 24.64 -23.38
C LEU A 220 -8.95 24.71 -24.84
N THR A 221 -9.03 23.61 -25.57
CA THR A 221 -8.65 23.57 -27.00
C THR A 221 -9.59 24.37 -27.89
N ALA A 222 -10.91 24.34 -27.62
CA ALA A 222 -11.90 25.12 -28.35
C ALA A 222 -11.76 26.64 -28.13
N SER A 223 -11.33 27.10 -26.96
CA SER A 223 -11.09 28.51 -26.69
C SER A 223 -9.85 29.08 -27.40
N HIS A 224 -8.95 28.22 -27.88
CA HIS A 224 -7.75 28.63 -28.64
C HIS A 224 -7.92 28.62 -30.13
N ALA A 225 -8.96 27.99 -30.64
CA ALA A 225 -9.25 27.96 -32.06
C ALA A 225 -10.04 29.20 -32.56
N LYS A 226 -10.37 30.10 -31.65
CA LYS A 226 -11.04 31.40 -31.93
C LYS A 226 -10.09 32.57 -31.80
#